data_94d7664f5d6f1286e084ddfe90341bfd
#
_entry.id   94d7664f5d6f1286e084ddfe90341bfd
#
_cell.length_a   1.000
_cell.length_b   1.000
_cell.length_c   1.000
_cell.angle_alpha   90.00
_cell.angle_beta   90.00
_cell.angle_gamma   90.00
#
_symmetry.space_group_name_H-M   'P 1'
#
loop_
_entity.id
_entity.type
_entity.pdbx_description
1 polymer ?
#
loop_
_entity_poly.entity_id
_entity_poly.type
_entity_poly.pdbx_seq_one_letter_code
_entity_poly.pdbx_strand_id
1 'polypeptide(L)'
;TLEETALLDYQGSQDICTLKGVDDQFRKVTAIDSVLLDGDFVLQQGEVSLAILGAGLASRLNVNHQNPYESLTVYMPNQNQRGPLDMPFTRQFAYPVGRFSIKQDYDYQYVFVSLAFIRSLVESPDAVSGIEIKLTPGADAEKVKEKILALIKTPVNVKNKDEQNAAFFKLMNIEKWISFAVVSLT
;
A
#
# COMPACT_ATOMS: atom_id res chain seq x y z
N THR A 1 5.49 7.98 -1.04
CA THR A 1 4.46 7.01 -0.59
C THR A 1 4.51 6.82 0.92
N LEU A 2 3.40 6.43 1.53
CA LEU A 2 3.29 6.01 2.92
C LEU A 2 2.53 4.68 2.96
N GLU A 3 3.09 3.68 3.64
CA GLU A 3 2.45 2.36 3.80
C GLU A 3 2.21 2.08 5.27
N GLU A 4 0.98 1.70 5.61
CA GLU A 4 0.55 1.39 6.97
C GLU A 4 -0.45 0.23 6.98
N THR A 5 -0.46 -0.54 8.06
CA THR A 5 -1.43 -1.61 8.25
C THR A 5 -2.72 -1.05 8.83
N ALA A 6 -3.85 -1.41 8.23
CA ALA A 6 -5.17 -0.98 8.67
C ALA A 6 -6.17 -2.13 8.64
N LEU A 7 -7.24 -2.00 9.43
CA LEU A 7 -8.42 -2.83 9.34
C LEU A 7 -9.46 -2.12 8.46
N LEU A 8 -9.93 -2.83 7.44
CA LEU A 8 -11.05 -2.39 6.61
C LEU A 8 -12.34 -3.05 7.10
N ASP A 9 -13.42 -2.29 7.07
CA ASP A 9 -14.77 -2.79 7.23
C ASP A 9 -15.61 -2.32 6.04
N TYR A 10 -16.27 -3.25 5.39
CA TYR A 10 -17.24 -3.00 4.36
C TYR A 10 -18.51 -3.79 4.65
N GLN A 11 -19.57 -3.07 5.04
CA GLN A 11 -20.87 -3.66 5.37
C GLN A 11 -20.81 -4.82 6.41
N GLY A 12 -19.90 -4.71 7.40
CA GLY A 12 -19.68 -5.72 8.42
C GLY A 12 -18.71 -6.84 8.04
N SER A 13 -18.25 -6.89 6.79
CA SER A 13 -17.13 -7.75 6.39
C SER A 13 -15.82 -7.06 6.68
N GLN A 14 -14.92 -7.71 7.42
CA GLN A 14 -13.67 -7.11 7.87
C GLN A 14 -12.44 -7.86 7.38
N ASP A 15 -11.39 -7.13 7.05
CA ASP A 15 -10.10 -7.70 6.67
C ASP A 15 -8.96 -6.74 6.98
N ILE A 16 -7.77 -7.28 7.20
CA ILE A 16 -6.55 -6.50 7.41
C ILE A 16 -5.88 -6.26 6.05
N CYS A 17 -5.46 -5.02 5.83
CA CYS A 17 -4.77 -4.64 4.60
C CYS A 17 -3.57 -3.75 4.87
N THR A 18 -2.76 -3.56 3.84
CA THR A 18 -1.75 -2.51 3.74
C THR A 18 -2.34 -1.35 2.93
N LEU A 19 -2.57 -0.22 3.60
CA LEU A 19 -2.88 1.03 2.91
C LEU A 19 -1.61 1.59 2.30
N LYS A 20 -1.63 1.84 1.01
CA LYS A 20 -0.56 2.55 0.30
C LYS A 20 -1.07 3.92 -0.12
N GLY A 21 -0.68 4.92 0.67
CA GLY A 21 -0.93 6.33 0.36
C GLY A 21 0.07 6.84 -0.68
N VAL A 22 -0.45 7.38 -1.76
CA VAL A 22 0.35 7.86 -2.89
C VAL A 22 -0.03 9.28 -3.27
N ASP A 23 0.92 10.01 -3.85
CA ASP A 23 0.71 11.35 -4.37
C ASP A 23 0.35 11.34 -5.86
N ASP A 24 0.06 12.52 -6.42
CA ASP A 24 -0.32 12.68 -7.82
C ASP A 24 0.80 12.32 -8.83
N GLN A 25 2.05 12.23 -8.36
CA GLN A 25 3.18 11.85 -9.22
C GLN A 25 3.31 10.33 -9.36
N PHE A 26 2.70 9.57 -8.46
CA PHE A 26 2.79 8.11 -8.46
C PHE A 26 2.41 7.49 -9.80
N ARG A 27 1.33 7.95 -10.42
CA ARG A 27 0.87 7.51 -11.74
C ARG A 27 1.91 7.73 -12.86
N LYS A 28 2.75 8.77 -12.74
CA LYS A 28 3.83 9.05 -13.72
C LYS A 28 5.07 8.19 -13.50
N VAL A 29 5.29 7.77 -12.27
CA VAL A 29 6.44 6.95 -11.86
C VAL A 29 6.17 5.47 -12.13
N THR A 30 4.96 5.02 -11.83
CA THR A 30 4.55 3.62 -11.97
C THR A 30 3.67 3.41 -13.19
N ALA A 31 3.52 2.16 -13.61
CA ALA A 31 2.58 1.77 -14.67
C ALA A 31 1.24 1.30 -14.08
N ILE A 32 0.75 1.98 -13.04
CA ILE A 32 -0.43 1.54 -12.29
C ILE A 32 -1.67 1.39 -13.17
N ASP A 33 -1.84 2.24 -14.18
CA ASP A 33 -2.98 2.16 -15.10
C ASP A 33 -3.04 0.84 -15.88
N SER A 34 -1.88 0.21 -16.12
CA SER A 34 -1.83 -1.05 -16.88
C SER A 34 -2.29 -2.27 -16.08
N VAL A 35 -2.47 -2.12 -14.78
CA VAL A 35 -2.89 -3.21 -13.87
C VAL A 35 -4.28 -2.96 -13.26
N LEU A 36 -4.95 -1.88 -13.63
CA LEU A 36 -6.35 -1.66 -13.28
C LEU A 36 -7.22 -2.67 -14.02
N LEU A 37 -8.11 -3.33 -13.29
CA LEU A 37 -9.13 -4.21 -13.85
C LEU A 37 -10.38 -3.43 -14.22
N ASP A 38 -10.73 -2.46 -13.40
CA ASP A 38 -11.88 -1.58 -13.57
C ASP A 38 -11.70 -0.28 -12.79
N GLY A 39 -12.49 0.74 -13.12
CA GLY A 39 -12.39 2.07 -12.57
C GLY A 39 -11.22 2.88 -13.13
N ASP A 40 -11.03 4.07 -12.55
CA ASP A 40 -9.94 4.98 -12.88
C ASP A 40 -9.03 5.17 -11.66
N PHE A 41 -7.73 5.43 -11.89
CA PHE A 41 -6.80 5.73 -10.81
C PHE A 41 -7.02 7.16 -10.29
N VAL A 42 -8.14 7.35 -9.60
CA VAL A 42 -8.51 8.60 -8.93
C VAL A 42 -8.68 8.29 -7.44
N LEU A 43 -7.91 8.96 -6.60
CA LEU A 43 -7.87 8.70 -5.15
C LEU A 43 -8.54 9.80 -4.32
N GLN A 44 -8.97 10.88 -4.97
CA GLN A 44 -9.71 11.98 -4.33
C GLN A 44 -10.58 12.71 -5.34
N GLN A 45 -11.76 13.12 -4.90
CA GLN A 45 -12.69 13.96 -5.66
C GLN A 45 -13.28 15.04 -4.73
N GLY A 46 -12.74 16.25 -4.82
CA GLY A 46 -13.08 17.30 -3.85
C GLY A 46 -12.69 16.86 -2.43
N GLU A 47 -13.63 16.89 -1.50
CA GLU A 47 -13.46 16.43 -0.11
C GLU A 47 -13.63 14.91 0.07
N VAL A 48 -14.02 14.19 -0.98
CA VAL A 48 -14.30 12.76 -0.90
C VAL A 48 -13.04 11.96 -1.15
N SER A 49 -12.67 11.11 -0.18
CA SER A 49 -11.55 10.18 -0.31
C SER A 49 -12.01 8.91 -1.05
N LEU A 50 -11.21 8.51 -2.03
CA LEU A 50 -11.47 7.36 -2.88
C LEU A 50 -10.41 6.28 -2.65
N ALA A 51 -10.77 5.03 -2.87
CA ALA A 51 -9.88 3.89 -2.68
C ALA A 51 -9.94 2.93 -3.88
N ILE A 52 -8.78 2.36 -4.22
CA ILE A 52 -8.65 1.31 -5.23
C ILE A 52 -8.09 0.08 -4.56
N LEU A 53 -8.85 -1.01 -4.61
CA LEU A 53 -8.54 -2.23 -3.88
C LEU A 53 -7.86 -3.26 -4.78
N GLY A 54 -6.99 -4.08 -4.19
CA GLY A 54 -6.58 -5.32 -4.84
C GLY A 54 -7.78 -6.24 -5.07
N ALA A 55 -7.84 -6.88 -6.22
CA ALA A 55 -8.99 -7.68 -6.65
C ALA A 55 -9.33 -8.81 -5.67
N GLY A 56 -8.31 -9.44 -5.08
CA GLY A 56 -8.49 -10.50 -4.09
C GLY A 56 -9.11 -9.98 -2.79
N LEU A 57 -8.66 -8.84 -2.29
CA LEU A 57 -9.20 -8.19 -1.11
C LEU A 57 -10.64 -7.70 -1.34
N ALA A 58 -10.90 -7.06 -2.47
CA ALA A 58 -12.25 -6.63 -2.85
C ALA A 58 -13.24 -7.79 -2.92
N SER A 59 -12.78 -8.95 -3.43
CA SER A 59 -13.58 -10.17 -3.50
C SER A 59 -13.87 -10.75 -2.11
N ARG A 60 -12.89 -10.79 -1.20
CA ARG A 60 -13.07 -11.27 0.18
C ARG A 60 -14.06 -10.42 0.98
N LEU A 61 -13.96 -9.10 0.84
CA LEU A 61 -14.87 -8.16 1.47
C LEU A 61 -16.21 -8.02 0.76
N ASN A 62 -16.39 -8.67 -0.40
CA ASN A 62 -17.57 -8.55 -1.27
C ASN A 62 -17.88 -7.09 -1.66
N VAL A 63 -16.83 -6.31 -1.98
CA VAL A 63 -16.95 -4.89 -2.28
C VAL A 63 -17.63 -4.66 -3.61
N ASN A 64 -18.69 -3.86 -3.60
CA ASN A 64 -19.34 -3.33 -4.81
C ASN A 64 -18.82 -1.91 -5.10
N HIS A 65 -17.73 -1.80 -5.86
CA HIS A 65 -17.13 -0.51 -6.21
C HIS A 65 -17.98 0.32 -7.22
N GLN A 66 -19.08 -0.24 -7.75
CA GLN A 66 -20.01 0.49 -8.61
C GLN A 66 -21.13 1.19 -7.82
N ASN A 67 -21.26 0.90 -6.52
CA ASN A 67 -22.23 1.57 -5.67
C ASN A 67 -21.58 2.82 -5.00
N PRO A 68 -21.93 4.04 -5.45
CA PRO A 68 -21.33 5.26 -4.93
C PRO A 68 -21.79 5.63 -3.50
N TYR A 69 -22.76 4.90 -2.94
CA TYR A 69 -23.32 5.17 -1.63
C TYR A 69 -22.69 4.32 -0.53
N GLU A 70 -21.86 3.35 -0.88
CA GLU A 70 -21.25 2.45 0.07
C GLU A 70 -19.76 2.79 0.28
N SER A 71 -19.39 3.10 1.50
CA SER A 71 -18.01 3.43 1.86
C SER A 71 -17.32 2.28 2.59
N LEU A 72 -16.02 2.21 2.44
CA LEU A 72 -15.13 1.47 3.33
C LEU A 72 -14.92 2.30 4.62
N THR A 73 -15.02 1.65 5.75
CA THR A 73 -14.51 2.21 7.00
C THR A 73 -13.10 1.70 7.23
N VAL A 74 -12.15 2.62 7.38
CA VAL A 74 -10.75 2.32 7.61
C VAL A 74 -10.43 2.61 9.07
N TYR A 75 -9.97 1.60 9.79
CA TYR A 75 -9.52 1.73 11.17
C TYR A 75 -8.01 1.57 11.25
N MET A 76 -7.38 2.45 12.01
CA MET A 76 -5.95 2.40 12.29
C MET A 76 -5.70 2.59 13.77
N PRO A 77 -4.77 1.83 14.39
CA PRO A 77 -4.41 2.05 15.78
C PRO A 77 -3.93 3.48 16.00
N ASN A 78 -4.47 4.15 17.01
CA ASN A 78 -4.02 5.48 17.37
C ASN A 78 -2.66 5.40 18.08
N GLN A 79 -1.60 5.82 17.41
CA GLN A 79 -0.23 5.80 17.96
C GLN A 79 0.03 6.95 18.95
N ASN A 80 -0.85 7.96 18.98
CA ASN A 80 -0.72 9.16 19.80
C ASN A 80 -1.57 9.12 21.09
N GLN A 81 -1.99 7.94 21.55
CA GLN A 81 -2.72 7.80 22.78
C GLN A 81 -1.92 8.39 23.97
N ARG A 82 -2.52 9.39 24.64
CA ARG A 82 -1.94 10.07 25.81
C ARG A 82 -2.66 9.74 27.12
N GLY A 83 -3.81 9.09 27.04
CA GLY A 83 -4.63 8.80 28.21
C GLY A 83 -5.64 7.66 28.01
N PRO A 84 -6.18 7.12 29.11
CA PRO A 84 -7.12 5.99 29.07
C PRO A 84 -8.50 6.32 28.49
N LEU A 85 -8.78 7.59 28.23
CA LEU A 85 -10.03 8.06 27.61
C LEU A 85 -9.89 8.32 26.11
N ASP A 86 -8.68 8.23 25.57
CA ASP A 86 -8.44 8.43 24.13
C ASP A 86 -8.97 7.21 23.36
N MET A 87 -9.56 7.49 22.19
CA MET A 87 -10.02 6.43 21.30
C MET A 87 -8.82 5.58 20.86
N PRO A 88 -8.88 4.24 21.00
CA PRO A 88 -7.77 3.36 20.65
C PRO A 88 -7.51 3.28 19.13
N PHE A 89 -8.47 3.73 18.34
CA PHE A 89 -8.40 3.72 16.87
C PHE A 89 -8.84 5.07 16.30
N THR A 90 -8.13 5.53 15.30
CA THR A 90 -8.63 6.51 14.35
C THR A 90 -9.45 5.80 13.28
N ARG A 91 -10.51 6.45 12.79
CA ARG A 91 -11.33 5.93 11.69
C ARG A 91 -11.61 6.99 10.66
N GLN A 92 -11.60 6.60 9.40
CA GLN A 92 -12.02 7.43 8.28
C GLN A 92 -12.76 6.60 7.23
N PHE A 93 -13.42 7.29 6.31
CA PHE A 93 -14.20 6.66 5.25
C PHE A 93 -13.54 6.94 3.90
N ALA A 94 -13.50 5.90 3.05
CA ALA A 94 -13.08 6.02 1.66
C ALA A 94 -14.07 5.24 0.78
N TYR A 95 -14.34 5.75 -0.42
CA TYR A 95 -15.27 5.09 -1.34
C TYR A 95 -14.49 4.24 -2.34
N PRO A 96 -14.85 2.95 -2.49
CA PRO A 96 -14.20 2.08 -3.46
C PRO A 96 -14.63 2.48 -4.88
N VAL A 97 -13.67 2.79 -5.76
CA VAL A 97 -13.94 3.26 -7.13
C VAL A 97 -13.31 2.40 -8.21
N GLY A 98 -12.55 1.39 -7.84
CA GLY A 98 -11.91 0.50 -8.80
C GLY A 98 -11.12 -0.61 -8.13
N ARG A 99 -10.64 -1.52 -8.98
CA ARG A 99 -9.84 -2.67 -8.56
C ARG A 99 -8.60 -2.79 -9.43
N PHE A 100 -7.54 -3.29 -8.84
CA PHE A 100 -6.31 -3.62 -9.56
C PHE A 100 -5.93 -5.10 -9.37
N SER A 101 -5.11 -5.62 -10.30
CA SER A 101 -4.46 -6.91 -10.16
C SER A 101 -3.03 -6.87 -10.67
N ILE A 102 -2.09 -7.21 -9.80
CA ILE A 102 -0.64 -7.27 -10.10
C ILE A 102 -0.14 -8.69 -9.94
N LYS A 103 -0.29 -9.23 -8.73
CA LYS A 103 0.07 -10.58 -8.30
C LYS A 103 -0.74 -10.92 -7.05
N GLN A 104 -0.97 -12.20 -6.83
CA GLN A 104 -1.81 -12.71 -5.75
C GLN A 104 -1.53 -12.06 -4.38
N ASP A 105 -0.26 -11.93 -3.97
CA ASP A 105 0.08 -11.36 -2.66
C ASP A 105 -0.34 -9.89 -2.54
N TYR A 106 -0.13 -9.10 -3.60
CA TYR A 106 -0.55 -7.69 -3.62
C TYR A 106 -2.05 -7.53 -3.73
N ASP A 107 -2.71 -8.39 -4.52
CA ASP A 107 -4.15 -8.35 -4.78
C ASP A 107 -4.98 -8.64 -3.54
N TYR A 108 -4.42 -9.38 -2.58
CA TYR A 108 -5.07 -9.72 -1.32
C TYR A 108 -4.71 -8.81 -0.15
N GLN A 109 -3.73 -7.92 -0.30
CA GLN A 109 -3.21 -7.14 0.82
C GLN A 109 -3.30 -5.63 0.62
N TYR A 110 -3.20 -5.12 -0.61
CA TYR A 110 -3.00 -3.69 -0.82
C TYR A 110 -4.29 -2.94 -1.20
N VAL A 111 -4.36 -1.71 -0.68
CA VAL A 111 -5.35 -0.70 -1.06
C VAL A 111 -4.64 0.62 -1.31
N PHE A 112 -4.86 1.21 -2.48
CA PHE A 112 -4.37 2.54 -2.80
C PHE A 112 -5.34 3.60 -2.31
N VAL A 113 -4.80 4.61 -1.63
CA VAL A 113 -5.50 5.80 -1.16
C VAL A 113 -4.64 7.05 -1.42
N SER A 114 -5.19 8.25 -1.27
CA SER A 114 -4.37 9.46 -1.35
C SER A 114 -3.40 9.56 -0.17
N LEU A 115 -2.22 10.15 -0.40
CA LEU A 115 -1.23 10.39 0.65
C LEU A 115 -1.80 11.27 1.77
N ALA A 116 -2.67 12.22 1.43
CA ALA A 116 -3.36 13.06 2.41
C ALA A 116 -4.29 12.25 3.33
N PHE A 117 -5.02 11.28 2.77
CA PHE A 117 -5.91 10.40 3.54
C PHE A 117 -5.16 9.60 4.61
N ILE A 118 -4.09 8.90 4.22
CA ILE A 118 -3.34 8.08 5.18
C ILE A 118 -2.60 8.92 6.22
N ARG A 119 -2.08 10.10 5.84
CA ARG A 119 -1.46 11.04 6.77
C ARG A 119 -2.43 11.55 7.83
N SER A 120 -3.67 11.77 7.47
CA SER A 120 -4.70 12.16 8.44
C SER A 120 -5.08 11.04 9.39
N LEU A 121 -5.01 9.76 8.95
CA LEU A 121 -5.21 8.58 9.81
C LEU A 121 -4.09 8.41 10.83
N VAL A 122 -2.83 8.59 10.41
CA VAL A 122 -1.66 8.49 11.32
C VAL A 122 -1.41 9.77 12.13
N GLU A 123 -2.21 10.81 11.91
CA GLU A 123 -2.05 12.13 12.55
C GLU A 123 -0.65 12.73 12.38
N SER A 124 -0.02 12.46 11.22
CA SER A 124 1.33 12.91 10.90
C SER A 124 1.41 13.45 9.46
N PRO A 125 1.33 14.78 9.29
CA PRO A 125 1.22 15.41 7.96
C PRO A 125 2.46 15.24 7.08
N ASP A 126 3.61 14.99 7.69
CA ASP A 126 4.89 14.86 6.97
C ASP A 126 5.38 13.40 6.86
N ALA A 127 4.58 12.44 7.34
CA ALA A 127 4.96 11.04 7.32
C ALA A 127 5.18 10.52 5.88
N VAL A 128 6.26 9.78 5.70
CA VAL A 128 6.60 9.02 4.49
C VAL A 128 7.31 7.73 4.88
N SER A 129 6.98 6.62 4.24
CA SER A 129 7.69 5.35 4.41
C SER A 129 8.65 5.05 3.26
N GLY A 130 8.45 5.68 2.11
CA GLY A 130 9.29 5.47 0.94
C GLY A 130 9.15 6.53 -0.14
N ILE A 131 10.18 6.61 -0.98
CA ILE A 131 10.18 7.44 -2.19
C ILE A 131 10.42 6.52 -3.38
N GLU A 132 9.53 6.54 -4.34
CA GLU A 132 9.66 5.80 -5.59
C GLU A 132 10.21 6.71 -6.68
N ILE A 133 11.29 6.27 -7.33
CA ILE A 133 12.00 7.07 -8.34
C ILE A 133 12.01 6.31 -9.67
N LYS A 134 11.51 6.95 -10.72
CA LYS A 134 11.61 6.46 -12.09
C LYS A 134 12.84 7.05 -12.75
N LEU A 135 13.72 6.18 -13.24
CA LEU A 135 14.90 6.60 -13.98
C LEU A 135 14.56 6.91 -15.44
N THR A 136 15.27 7.85 -16.02
CA THR A 136 15.23 8.08 -17.48
C THR A 136 15.81 6.87 -18.22
N PRO A 137 15.31 6.57 -19.43
CA PRO A 137 15.87 5.49 -20.22
C PRO A 137 17.39 5.64 -20.41
N GLY A 138 18.13 4.54 -20.16
CA GLY A 138 19.59 4.51 -20.27
C GLY A 138 20.35 5.04 -19.04
N ALA A 139 19.67 5.49 -18.00
CA ALA A 139 20.34 5.86 -16.74
C ALA A 139 20.89 4.60 -16.03
N ASP A 140 22.09 4.74 -15.47
CA ASP A 140 22.75 3.70 -14.69
C ASP A 140 22.18 3.74 -13.25
N ALA A 141 21.43 2.70 -12.88
CA ALA A 141 20.76 2.63 -11.59
C ALA A 141 21.74 2.63 -10.41
N GLU A 142 22.90 1.98 -10.52
CA GLU A 142 23.89 1.94 -9.46
C GLU A 142 24.54 3.31 -9.23
N LYS A 143 24.87 4.03 -10.30
CA LYS A 143 25.40 5.40 -10.15
C LYS A 143 24.37 6.36 -9.57
N VAL A 144 23.09 6.20 -9.89
CA VAL A 144 22.03 7.01 -9.29
C VAL A 144 21.85 6.66 -7.81
N LYS A 145 21.90 5.39 -7.45
CA LYS A 145 21.85 4.91 -6.07
C LYS A 145 22.98 5.51 -5.22
N GLU A 146 24.22 5.47 -5.72
CA GLU A 146 25.38 6.09 -5.05
C GLU A 146 25.18 7.60 -4.82
N LYS A 147 24.66 8.31 -5.82
CA LYS A 147 24.35 9.75 -5.70
C LYS A 147 23.27 10.02 -4.66
N ILE A 148 22.23 9.22 -4.60
CA ILE A 148 21.15 9.33 -3.62
C ILE A 148 21.73 9.13 -2.21
N LEU A 149 22.51 8.06 -2.01
CA LEU A 149 23.14 7.77 -0.72
C LEU A 149 24.12 8.87 -0.26
N ALA A 150 24.81 9.54 -1.20
CA ALA A 150 25.69 10.66 -0.89
C ALA A 150 24.92 11.94 -0.49
N LEU A 151 23.70 12.12 -0.99
CA LEU A 151 22.88 13.31 -0.71
C LEU A 151 22.09 13.19 0.60
N ILE A 152 21.69 11.98 0.98
CA ILE A 152 20.84 11.75 2.14
C ILE A 152 21.70 11.44 3.36
N LYS A 153 21.63 12.30 4.37
CA LYS A 153 22.39 12.14 5.62
C LYS A 153 21.78 11.16 6.62
N THR A 154 20.48 10.86 6.45
CA THR A 154 19.75 9.90 7.29
C THR A 154 19.95 8.48 6.75
N PRO A 155 20.05 7.45 7.59
CA PRO A 155 20.17 6.07 7.13
C PRO A 155 18.91 5.68 6.35
N VAL A 156 19.07 5.47 5.04
CA VAL A 156 18.01 5.04 4.12
C VAL A 156 18.44 3.77 3.39
N ASN A 157 17.48 2.93 3.09
CA ASN A 157 17.70 1.75 2.29
C ASN A 157 17.29 2.03 0.84
N VAL A 158 18.26 2.20 -0.04
CA VAL A 158 18.02 2.43 -1.47
C VAL A 158 18.10 1.08 -2.20
N LYS A 159 17.00 0.64 -2.78
CA LYS A 159 16.90 -0.61 -3.54
C LYS A 159 16.53 -0.34 -4.97
N ASN A 160 17.18 -1.00 -5.90
CA ASN A 160 16.73 -1.08 -7.28
C ASN A 160 15.64 -2.16 -7.43
N LYS A 161 14.99 -2.22 -8.59
CA LYS A 161 13.90 -3.17 -8.87
C LYS A 161 14.34 -4.64 -8.71
N ASP A 162 15.56 -4.96 -9.10
CA ASP A 162 16.07 -6.33 -9.03
C ASP A 162 16.39 -6.73 -7.60
N GLU A 163 16.93 -5.82 -6.80
CA GLU A 163 17.15 -6.02 -5.37
C GLU A 163 15.85 -6.19 -4.59
N GLN A 164 14.79 -5.46 -4.95
CA GLN A 164 13.46 -5.65 -4.34
C GLN A 164 12.92 -7.05 -4.67
N ASN A 165 13.02 -7.47 -5.92
CA ASN A 165 12.60 -8.81 -6.35
C ASN A 165 13.48 -9.91 -5.72
N ALA A 166 14.79 -9.72 -5.64
CA ALA A 166 15.71 -10.69 -5.03
C ALA A 166 15.43 -10.91 -3.55
N ALA A 167 15.12 -9.85 -2.80
CA ALA A 167 14.72 -9.96 -1.40
C ALA A 167 13.44 -10.78 -1.22
N PHE A 168 12.46 -10.57 -2.09
CA PHE A 168 11.22 -11.34 -2.13
C PHE A 168 11.47 -12.83 -2.46
N PHE A 169 12.27 -13.12 -3.49
CA PHE A 169 12.63 -14.50 -3.85
C PHE A 169 13.42 -15.22 -2.76
N LYS A 170 14.25 -14.49 -2.01
CA LYS A 170 15.00 -15.06 -0.89
C LYS A 170 14.07 -15.50 0.26
N LEU A 171 13.05 -14.69 0.57
CA LEU A 171 12.04 -15.05 1.56
C LEU A 171 11.23 -16.27 1.14
N MET A 172 10.74 -16.30 -0.11
CA MET A 172 10.01 -17.47 -0.65
C MET A 172 10.85 -18.76 -0.67
N ASN A 173 12.14 -18.66 -0.95
CA ASN A 173 13.02 -19.81 -0.93
C ASN A 173 13.22 -20.36 0.49
N ILE A 174 13.28 -19.51 1.51
CA ILE A 174 13.35 -19.96 2.92
C ILE A 174 12.09 -20.70 3.31
N GLU A 175 10.91 -20.23 2.95
CA GLU A 175 9.64 -20.93 3.19
C GLU A 175 9.60 -22.32 2.51
N LYS A 176 10.06 -22.42 1.26
CA LYS A 176 10.16 -23.72 0.56
C LYS A 176 11.10 -24.69 1.28
N TRP A 177 12.26 -24.23 1.75
CA TRP A 177 13.21 -25.07 2.48
C TRP A 177 12.65 -25.53 3.83
N ILE A 178 11.92 -24.68 4.54
CA ILE A 178 11.26 -25.05 5.81
C ILE A 178 10.17 -26.09 5.53
N SER A 179 9.32 -25.90 4.51
CA SER A 179 8.28 -26.85 4.14
C SER A 179 8.87 -28.20 3.72
N PHE A 180 9.99 -28.19 2.97
CA PHE A 180 10.67 -29.43 2.56
C PHE A 180 11.29 -30.16 3.77
N ALA A 181 11.86 -29.41 4.72
CA ALA A 181 12.42 -29.99 5.95
C ALA A 181 11.34 -30.62 6.83
N VAL A 182 10.16 -30.01 6.94
CA VAL A 182 9.04 -30.55 7.72
C VAL A 182 8.49 -31.83 7.07
N VAL A 183 8.34 -31.87 5.73
CA VAL A 183 7.84 -33.05 5.01
C VAL A 183 8.85 -34.18 5.01
N SER A 184 10.16 -33.92 5.09
CA SER A 184 11.20 -34.95 5.13
C SER A 184 11.41 -35.59 6.52
N LEU A 185 10.79 -35.01 7.57
CA LEU A 185 10.85 -35.49 8.96
C LEU A 185 9.61 -36.28 9.38
N THR A 186 8.62 -36.42 8.49
CA THR A 186 7.43 -37.26 8.65
C THR A 186 7.53 -38.52 7.80
#